data_697234480a9307a41a7e3dd7a2b7f556
#
_entry.id   697234480a9307a41a7e3dd7a2b7f556
#
_cell.length_a   1.000
_cell.length_b   1.000
_cell.length_c   1.000
_cell.angle_alpha   90.00
_cell.angle_beta   90.00
_cell.angle_gamma   90.00
#
_symmetry.space_group_name_H-M   'P 1'
#
loop_
_entity.id
_entity.type
_entity.pdbx_description
1 polymer ?
#
loop_
_entity_poly.entity_id
_entity_poly.type
_entity_poly.pdbx_seq_one_letter_code
_entity_poly.pdbx_strand_id
1 'polypeptide(L)'
;LAATLFNLRNIPEEDILIIEQDWTKIIEMIKAGRAHELSDSLTQYLGATTKGSKSEKNMTTQPFSSEKAHRRSFTLKGSYMSVIAKKVMKQVENADKGKSFKAANDVNHYLISEKIIKNTNELKKNRFEDIILQRFEQYKGLKKSELAQKFGIKILPKNDKASTRLLAKKMLGLSGEVEDTEEFAKAGIALKTIVVKSSELSKSPKNRKTKEGFKLQNFFDYEEIVKIDWEESTVYEYLSETKFLLAVFELLGDDSIFKGVKFWSMPYSDLEGPVKETWERTKQIISEGIELTYKLGKKATRTGRNYQVMNNLPNPSDRMILHVRPDAKVASYKNDHNALPVPIANKWINRPLNMVDELTDGYMGKQAFWLNPDYMYQQVDSLFNQ
;
A
#
# COMPACT_ATOMS: atom_id res chain seq x y z
N LEU A 1 -4.92 -31.42 2.49
CA LEU A 1 -6.25 -30.78 2.58
C LEU A 1 -6.39 -29.63 1.60
N ALA A 2 -5.45 -28.67 1.56
CA ALA A 2 -5.51 -27.54 0.62
C ALA A 2 -5.47 -28.00 -0.85
N ALA A 3 -4.63 -28.96 -1.19
CA ALA A 3 -4.53 -29.51 -2.54
C ALA A 3 -5.80 -30.24 -3.01
N THR A 4 -6.53 -30.86 -2.10
CA THR A 4 -7.77 -31.57 -2.42
C THR A 4 -8.96 -30.63 -2.67
N LEU A 5 -8.88 -29.42 -2.13
CA LEU A 5 -9.94 -28.40 -2.25
C LEU A 5 -9.73 -27.47 -3.45
N PHE A 6 -8.52 -27.40 -3.99
CA PHE A 6 -8.20 -26.64 -5.18
C PHE A 6 -8.39 -27.47 -6.45
N ASN A 7 -9.65 -27.76 -6.78
CA ASN A 7 -9.96 -28.37 -8.05
C ASN A 7 -10.22 -27.28 -9.09
N LEU A 8 -9.41 -27.23 -10.16
CA LEU A 8 -9.54 -26.30 -11.27
C LEU A 8 -10.97 -26.26 -11.87
N ARG A 9 -11.72 -27.37 -11.76
CA ARG A 9 -13.12 -27.46 -12.20
C ARG A 9 -14.08 -26.64 -11.33
N ASN A 10 -13.67 -26.22 -10.15
CA ASN A 10 -14.50 -25.47 -9.19
C ASN A 10 -14.11 -24.00 -9.08
N ILE A 11 -13.19 -23.51 -9.95
CA ILE A 11 -12.87 -22.08 -10.00
C ILE A 11 -14.06 -21.36 -10.64
N PRO A 12 -14.60 -20.31 -10.01
CA PRO A 12 -15.67 -19.51 -10.60
C PRO A 12 -15.29 -18.96 -11.99
N GLU A 13 -16.25 -18.88 -12.92
CA GLU A 13 -16.01 -18.38 -14.27
C GLU A 13 -15.43 -16.96 -14.26
N GLU A 14 -15.89 -16.10 -13.36
CA GLU A 14 -15.36 -14.74 -13.19
C GLU A 14 -13.88 -14.73 -12.80
N ASP A 15 -13.45 -15.66 -11.95
CA ASP A 15 -12.05 -15.78 -11.56
C ASP A 15 -11.18 -16.25 -12.76
N ILE A 16 -11.68 -17.20 -13.54
CA ILE A 16 -10.98 -17.69 -14.75
C ILE A 16 -10.77 -16.53 -15.73
N LEU A 17 -11.79 -15.73 -15.99
CA LEU A 17 -11.71 -14.58 -16.90
C LEU A 17 -10.66 -13.55 -16.43
N ILE A 18 -10.59 -13.30 -15.12
CA ILE A 18 -9.56 -12.38 -14.57
C ILE A 18 -8.16 -13.00 -14.69
N ILE A 19 -8.01 -14.30 -14.43
CA ILE A 19 -6.74 -15.03 -14.61
C ILE A 19 -6.28 -14.99 -16.07
N GLU A 20 -7.18 -15.14 -17.04
CA GLU A 20 -6.87 -15.04 -18.47
C GLU A 20 -6.43 -13.61 -18.87
N GLN A 21 -7.06 -12.59 -18.30
CA GLN A 21 -6.65 -11.19 -18.50
C GLN A 21 -5.24 -10.95 -17.91
N ASP A 22 -4.94 -11.50 -16.74
CA ASP A 22 -3.62 -11.43 -16.10
C ASP A 22 -2.56 -12.14 -16.91
N TRP A 23 -2.86 -13.35 -17.40
CA TRP A 23 -1.97 -14.11 -18.27
C TRP A 23 -1.63 -13.32 -19.54
N THR A 24 -2.66 -12.74 -20.17
CA THR A 24 -2.48 -11.91 -21.37
C THR A 24 -1.56 -10.74 -21.09
N LYS A 25 -1.75 -10.02 -19.98
CA LYS A 25 -0.91 -8.89 -19.58
C LYS A 25 0.55 -9.29 -19.34
N ILE A 26 0.79 -10.43 -18.68
CA ILE A 26 2.15 -10.95 -18.46
C ILE A 26 2.82 -11.27 -19.81
N ILE A 27 2.12 -11.93 -20.73
CA ILE A 27 2.65 -12.27 -22.07
C ILE A 27 2.93 -10.99 -22.89
N GLU A 28 2.07 -9.99 -22.83
CA GLU A 28 2.28 -8.69 -23.48
C GLU A 28 3.56 -8.01 -22.97
N MET A 29 3.81 -8.03 -21.66
CA MET A 29 5.03 -7.47 -21.06
C MET A 29 6.28 -8.24 -21.49
N ILE A 30 6.23 -9.57 -21.54
CA ILE A 30 7.35 -10.39 -22.02
C ILE A 30 7.66 -10.08 -23.49
N LYS A 31 6.63 -10.00 -24.34
CA LYS A 31 6.78 -9.65 -25.76
C LYS A 31 7.30 -8.23 -25.98
N ALA A 32 7.01 -7.31 -25.07
CA ALA A 32 7.55 -5.95 -25.05
C ALA A 32 8.99 -5.87 -24.52
N GLY A 33 9.64 -6.98 -24.18
CA GLY A 33 11.00 -7.01 -23.61
C GLY A 33 11.09 -6.54 -22.15
N ARG A 34 9.96 -6.51 -21.42
CA ARG A 34 9.82 -5.99 -20.08
C ARG A 34 9.63 -7.06 -19.01
N ALA A 35 10.13 -8.29 -19.26
CA ALA A 35 9.99 -9.39 -18.30
C ALA A 35 10.70 -9.12 -16.96
N HIS A 36 11.73 -8.27 -16.94
CA HIS A 36 12.45 -7.86 -15.74
C HIS A 36 11.59 -6.97 -14.81
N GLU A 37 10.60 -6.27 -15.36
CA GLU A 37 9.70 -5.40 -14.61
C GLU A 37 8.48 -6.12 -14.00
N LEU A 38 8.31 -7.43 -14.27
CA LEU A 38 7.17 -8.17 -13.75
C LEU A 38 7.17 -8.20 -12.23
N SER A 39 6.01 -7.87 -11.64
CA SER A 39 5.72 -7.98 -10.21
C SER A 39 4.27 -8.43 -9.99
N ASP A 40 3.98 -8.98 -8.84
CA ASP A 40 2.63 -9.48 -8.53
C ASP A 40 1.61 -8.33 -8.38
N SER A 41 2.06 -7.10 -8.10
CA SER A 41 1.18 -5.93 -8.07
C SER A 41 0.62 -5.51 -9.43
N LEU A 42 1.22 -5.96 -10.54
CA LEU A 42 0.78 -5.61 -11.90
C LEU A 42 -0.48 -6.34 -12.35
N THR A 43 -0.75 -7.48 -11.79
CA THR A 43 -1.89 -8.37 -12.13
C THR A 43 -2.93 -8.41 -11.01
N GLN A 44 -4.01 -9.16 -11.20
CA GLN A 44 -5.08 -9.29 -10.20
C GLN A 44 -4.93 -10.60 -9.41
N TYR A 45 -5.10 -11.75 -10.05
CA TYR A 45 -5.15 -13.07 -9.41
C TYR A 45 -3.96 -13.95 -9.74
N LEU A 46 -3.43 -13.84 -10.98
CA LEU A 46 -2.28 -14.60 -11.44
C LEU A 46 -1.01 -13.77 -11.30
N GLY A 47 -0.05 -14.26 -10.57
CA GLY A 47 1.28 -13.67 -10.44
C GLY A 47 2.31 -14.34 -11.34
N ALA A 48 3.46 -13.71 -11.47
CA ALA A 48 4.66 -14.24 -12.11
C ALA A 48 5.81 -14.27 -11.09
N THR A 49 5.70 -15.17 -10.13
CA THR A 49 6.61 -15.23 -8.97
C THR A 49 8.02 -15.67 -9.37
N THR A 50 9.01 -15.00 -8.81
CA THR A 50 10.43 -15.32 -9.04
C THR A 50 10.77 -16.72 -8.50
N LYS A 51 11.48 -17.52 -9.28
CA LYS A 51 12.00 -18.82 -8.87
C LYS A 51 13.43 -18.69 -8.33
N GLY A 52 13.63 -19.19 -7.12
CA GLY A 52 14.93 -19.16 -6.44
C GLY A 52 15.22 -17.81 -5.79
N SER A 53 16.46 -17.60 -5.35
CA SER A 53 16.86 -16.31 -4.78
C SER A 53 16.83 -15.21 -5.85
N LYS A 54 16.52 -13.99 -5.44
CA LYS A 54 16.50 -12.80 -6.31
C LYS A 54 17.91 -12.28 -6.65
N SER A 55 18.97 -13.07 -6.38
CA SER A 55 20.34 -12.70 -6.71
C SER A 55 20.57 -12.64 -8.23
N GLU A 56 21.48 -11.79 -8.68
CA GLU A 56 21.87 -11.66 -10.08
C GLU A 56 22.30 -12.99 -10.75
N LYS A 57 22.81 -13.95 -9.96
CA LYS A 57 23.20 -15.29 -10.43
C LYS A 57 22.01 -16.08 -10.98
N ASN A 58 20.79 -15.76 -10.58
CA ASN A 58 19.58 -16.44 -11.02
C ASN A 58 18.86 -15.71 -12.16
N MET A 59 19.46 -14.66 -12.70
CA MET A 59 18.92 -13.97 -13.87
C MET A 59 19.23 -14.74 -15.15
N THR A 60 18.31 -14.68 -16.10
CA THR A 60 18.41 -15.30 -17.42
C THR A 60 18.15 -14.28 -18.52
N THR A 61 18.63 -14.56 -19.73
CA THR A 61 18.27 -13.78 -20.90
C THR A 61 16.77 -13.88 -21.18
N GLN A 62 16.18 -12.81 -21.68
CA GLN A 62 14.81 -12.82 -22.15
C GLN A 62 14.76 -12.70 -23.69
N PRO A 63 13.71 -13.24 -24.35
CA PRO A 63 13.71 -13.40 -25.81
C PRO A 63 13.60 -12.08 -26.60
N PHE A 64 13.09 -10.99 -25.97
CA PHE A 64 12.77 -9.74 -26.67
C PHE A 64 13.52 -8.52 -26.10
N SER A 65 14.56 -8.72 -25.28
CA SER A 65 15.38 -7.64 -24.75
C SER A 65 16.77 -8.15 -24.38
N SER A 66 17.77 -7.26 -24.39
CA SER A 66 19.11 -7.50 -23.87
C SER A 66 19.17 -7.51 -22.34
N GLU A 67 18.17 -6.90 -21.67
CA GLU A 67 18.06 -6.90 -20.23
C GLU A 67 17.83 -8.32 -19.70
N LYS A 68 18.55 -8.69 -18.63
CA LYS A 68 18.31 -9.97 -17.96
C LYS A 68 17.05 -9.88 -17.08
N ALA A 69 16.35 -10.99 -16.94
CA ALA A 69 15.18 -11.10 -16.09
C ALA A 69 15.29 -12.33 -15.17
N HIS A 70 14.66 -12.25 -14.00
CA HIS A 70 14.55 -13.39 -13.12
C HIS A 70 13.73 -14.53 -13.76
N ARG A 71 14.12 -15.76 -13.51
CA ARG A 71 13.28 -16.92 -13.85
C ARG A 71 11.99 -16.86 -13.03
N ARG A 72 10.85 -17.04 -13.70
CA ARG A 72 9.54 -16.95 -13.08
C ARG A 72 8.68 -18.16 -13.36
N SER A 73 7.68 -18.36 -12.53
CA SER A 73 6.58 -19.31 -12.76
C SER A 73 5.24 -18.61 -12.54
N PHE A 74 4.24 -19.05 -13.28
CA PHE A 74 2.87 -18.64 -12.98
C PHE A 74 2.45 -19.23 -11.64
N THR A 75 1.87 -18.38 -10.79
CA THR A 75 1.33 -18.75 -9.48
C THR A 75 0.05 -17.95 -9.25
N LEU A 76 -0.85 -18.49 -8.47
CA LEU A 76 -1.93 -17.65 -7.93
C LEU A 76 -1.35 -16.81 -6.80
N LYS A 77 -1.76 -15.55 -6.71
CA LYS A 77 -1.28 -14.63 -5.68
C LYS A 77 -1.53 -15.16 -4.27
N GLY A 78 -0.64 -14.79 -3.34
CA GLY A 78 -0.80 -15.08 -1.91
C GLY A 78 -2.13 -14.59 -1.34
N SER A 79 -2.56 -13.39 -1.74
CA SER A 79 -3.86 -12.80 -1.39
C SER A 79 -5.05 -13.66 -1.86
N TYR A 80 -5.01 -14.15 -3.11
CA TYR A 80 -6.01 -15.06 -3.66
C TYR A 80 -6.07 -16.36 -2.84
N MET A 81 -4.92 -16.99 -2.61
CA MET A 81 -4.83 -18.23 -1.83
C MET A 81 -5.26 -18.04 -0.38
N SER A 82 -4.98 -16.90 0.23
CA SER A 82 -5.42 -16.57 1.58
C SER A 82 -6.94 -16.47 1.69
N VAL A 83 -7.62 -15.92 0.70
CA VAL A 83 -9.09 -15.90 0.65
C VAL A 83 -9.64 -17.31 0.55
N ILE A 84 -9.08 -18.17 -0.29
CA ILE A 84 -9.50 -19.58 -0.41
C ILE A 84 -9.27 -20.33 0.90
N ALA A 85 -8.09 -20.18 1.53
CA ALA A 85 -7.77 -20.82 2.79
C ALA A 85 -8.76 -20.42 3.92
N LYS A 86 -9.07 -19.11 4.03
CA LYS A 86 -10.06 -18.61 5.00
C LYS A 86 -11.45 -19.20 4.76
N LYS A 87 -11.89 -19.33 3.50
CA LYS A 87 -13.15 -19.99 3.14
C LYS A 87 -13.21 -21.43 3.64
N VAL A 88 -12.14 -22.18 3.38
CA VAL A 88 -12.03 -23.58 3.79
C VAL A 88 -12.01 -23.73 5.31
N MET A 89 -11.20 -22.96 6.02
CA MET A 89 -11.10 -23.02 7.49
C MET A 89 -12.46 -22.77 8.14
N LYS A 90 -13.21 -21.79 7.67
CA LYS A 90 -14.54 -21.47 8.20
C LYS A 90 -15.57 -22.58 7.90
N GLN A 91 -15.41 -23.31 6.79
CA GLN A 91 -16.21 -24.50 6.51
C GLN A 91 -15.97 -25.60 7.54
N VAL A 92 -14.70 -25.86 7.86
CA VAL A 92 -14.30 -26.86 8.85
C VAL A 92 -14.89 -26.50 10.24
N GLU A 93 -14.70 -25.23 10.67
CA GLU A 93 -15.26 -24.74 11.94
C GLU A 93 -16.79 -24.88 12.03
N ASN A 94 -17.49 -24.62 10.92
CA ASN A 94 -18.96 -24.80 10.89
C ASN A 94 -19.39 -26.27 10.92
N ALA A 95 -18.61 -27.17 10.30
CA ALA A 95 -18.84 -28.59 10.35
C ALA A 95 -18.65 -29.14 11.78
N ASP A 96 -17.58 -28.71 12.48
CA ASP A 96 -17.32 -29.11 13.90
C ASP A 96 -18.40 -28.63 14.86
N LYS A 97 -19.11 -27.53 14.52
CA LYS A 97 -20.24 -27.01 15.31
C LYS A 97 -21.59 -27.70 14.98
N GLY A 98 -21.57 -28.83 14.27
CA GLY A 98 -22.76 -29.62 13.94
C GLY A 98 -23.70 -28.97 12.91
N LYS A 99 -23.22 -27.92 12.20
CA LYS A 99 -23.94 -27.35 11.07
C LYS A 99 -23.68 -28.19 9.82
N SER A 100 -24.74 -28.79 9.28
CA SER A 100 -24.68 -29.62 8.07
C SER A 100 -23.83 -29.01 6.96
N PHE A 101 -22.98 -29.85 6.36
CA PHE A 101 -22.23 -29.52 5.11
C PHE A 101 -23.27 -29.31 4.01
N LYS A 102 -23.62 -28.04 3.75
CA LYS A 102 -24.38 -27.66 2.56
C LYS A 102 -23.47 -27.51 1.39
N ALA A 103 -23.97 -27.84 0.20
CA ALA A 103 -23.22 -27.88 -1.04
C ALA A 103 -22.40 -26.62 -1.30
N ALA A 104 -21.34 -26.72 -2.12
CA ALA A 104 -20.35 -25.70 -2.43
C ALA A 104 -20.92 -24.28 -2.79
N ASN A 105 -22.18 -24.20 -3.19
CA ASN A 105 -22.89 -22.96 -3.51
C ASN A 105 -23.23 -22.12 -2.25
N ASP A 106 -23.41 -22.74 -1.07
CA ASP A 106 -23.74 -22.02 0.17
C ASP A 106 -22.49 -21.39 0.83
N VAL A 107 -21.31 -21.82 0.46
CA VAL A 107 -20.03 -21.36 1.01
C VAL A 107 -19.75 -19.91 0.65
N ASN A 108 -20.18 -19.47 -0.53
CA ASN A 108 -20.01 -18.11 -0.99
C ASN A 108 -20.79 -17.09 -0.15
N HIS A 109 -21.85 -17.51 0.55
CA HIS A 109 -22.71 -16.59 1.31
C HIS A 109 -22.16 -16.21 2.70
N TYR A 110 -21.22 -16.99 3.28
CA TYR A 110 -20.78 -16.80 4.67
C TYR A 110 -19.45 -16.06 4.85
N LEU A 111 -18.70 -15.79 3.79
CA LEU A 111 -17.32 -15.31 3.91
C LEU A 111 -17.00 -14.03 3.22
N ILE A 112 -17.83 -13.56 2.31
CA ILE A 112 -17.49 -12.42 1.49
C ILE A 112 -18.62 -11.42 1.54
N SER A 113 -18.25 -10.24 1.95
CA SER A 113 -19.18 -9.17 2.21
C SER A 113 -19.94 -8.77 0.96
N GLU A 114 -19.27 -8.54 -0.14
CA GLU A 114 -19.91 -8.07 -1.37
C GLU A 114 -19.03 -8.38 -2.58
N LYS A 115 -19.68 -8.65 -3.73
CA LYS A 115 -19.02 -8.67 -5.03
C LYS A 115 -19.16 -7.32 -5.72
N ILE A 116 -18.08 -6.84 -6.30
CA ILE A 116 -18.11 -5.65 -7.16
C ILE A 116 -18.65 -6.04 -8.52
N ILE A 117 -18.20 -7.16 -9.08
CA ILE A 117 -18.68 -7.68 -10.36
C ILE A 117 -19.94 -8.51 -10.11
N LYS A 118 -21.08 -7.97 -10.53
CA LYS A 118 -22.39 -8.64 -10.36
C LYS A 118 -22.79 -9.46 -11.58
N ASN A 119 -22.17 -9.24 -12.73
CA ASN A 119 -22.47 -9.91 -13.98
C ASN A 119 -21.17 -10.30 -14.68
N THR A 120 -20.92 -11.60 -14.80
CA THR A 120 -19.74 -12.16 -15.46
C THR A 120 -19.59 -11.70 -16.93
N ASN A 121 -20.67 -11.35 -17.60
CA ASN A 121 -20.61 -10.81 -18.98
C ASN A 121 -19.88 -9.45 -19.07
N GLU A 122 -19.75 -8.70 -17.96
CA GLU A 122 -18.94 -7.49 -17.95
C GLU A 122 -17.47 -7.82 -18.20
N LEU A 123 -16.96 -8.91 -17.58
CA LEU A 123 -15.57 -9.36 -17.71
C LEU A 123 -15.25 -9.96 -19.10
N LYS A 124 -16.24 -10.48 -19.81
CA LYS A 124 -16.06 -10.98 -21.19
C LYS A 124 -15.83 -9.84 -22.19
N LYS A 125 -16.27 -8.64 -21.87
CA LYS A 125 -16.20 -7.47 -22.76
C LYS A 125 -15.14 -6.45 -22.34
N ASN A 126 -14.83 -6.38 -21.07
CA ASN A 126 -13.94 -5.36 -20.51
C ASN A 126 -12.93 -6.00 -19.56
N ARG A 127 -11.77 -5.37 -19.39
CA ARG A 127 -10.82 -5.76 -18.35
C ARG A 127 -11.38 -5.39 -16.98
N PHE A 128 -11.00 -6.14 -15.95
CA PHE A 128 -11.42 -5.88 -14.57
C PHE A 128 -11.14 -4.43 -14.14
N GLU A 129 -9.91 -3.94 -14.42
CA GLU A 129 -9.54 -2.57 -14.07
C GLU A 129 -10.44 -1.54 -14.73
N ASP A 130 -10.79 -1.72 -16.01
CA ASP A 130 -11.64 -0.80 -16.76
C ASP A 130 -13.06 -0.73 -16.19
N ILE A 131 -13.60 -1.88 -15.77
CA ILE A 131 -14.91 -1.94 -15.11
C ILE A 131 -14.90 -1.11 -13.82
N ILE A 132 -13.84 -1.26 -13.01
CA ILE A 132 -13.70 -0.49 -11.77
C ILE A 132 -13.60 1.02 -12.07
N LEU A 133 -12.75 1.42 -13.01
CA LEU A 133 -12.59 2.83 -13.40
C LEU A 133 -13.91 3.44 -13.88
N GLN A 134 -14.66 2.74 -14.73
CA GLN A 134 -15.97 3.19 -15.25
C GLN A 134 -16.99 3.44 -14.13
N ARG A 135 -16.97 2.68 -13.05
CA ARG A 135 -17.89 2.90 -11.93
C ARG A 135 -17.68 4.24 -11.24
N PHE A 136 -16.47 4.78 -11.28
CA PHE A 136 -16.15 6.08 -10.70
C PHE A 136 -16.36 7.25 -11.67
N GLU A 137 -16.34 7.02 -12.98
CA GLU A 137 -16.34 8.09 -13.99
C GLU A 137 -17.56 9.02 -13.87
N GLN A 138 -18.74 8.47 -13.54
CA GLN A 138 -19.98 9.26 -13.36
C GLN A 138 -19.94 10.26 -12.19
N TYR A 139 -18.95 10.14 -11.30
CA TYR A 139 -18.78 11.01 -10.12
C TYR A 139 -17.68 12.04 -10.29
N LYS A 140 -16.90 11.95 -11.37
CA LYS A 140 -15.79 12.86 -11.67
C LYS A 140 -16.30 14.30 -11.80
N GLY A 141 -15.60 15.24 -11.19
CA GLY A 141 -15.96 16.66 -11.14
C GLY A 141 -16.96 17.04 -10.05
N LEU A 142 -17.61 16.07 -9.38
CA LEU A 142 -18.51 16.37 -8.28
C LEU A 142 -17.75 16.78 -7.02
N LYS A 143 -18.34 17.70 -6.25
CA LYS A 143 -17.83 18.10 -4.95
C LYS A 143 -18.05 17.01 -3.90
N LYS A 144 -17.17 16.95 -2.91
CA LYS A 144 -17.29 16.03 -1.77
C LYS A 144 -18.63 16.23 -1.05
N SER A 145 -19.08 17.48 -0.90
CA SER A 145 -20.38 17.82 -0.31
C SER A 145 -21.54 17.27 -1.12
N GLU A 146 -21.51 17.36 -2.46
CA GLU A 146 -22.54 16.83 -3.35
C GLU A 146 -22.59 15.29 -3.31
N LEU A 147 -21.43 14.65 -3.31
CA LEU A 147 -21.32 13.20 -3.15
C LEU A 147 -21.86 12.74 -1.79
N ALA A 148 -21.56 13.48 -0.73
CA ALA A 148 -22.07 13.18 0.60
C ALA A 148 -23.59 13.29 0.68
N GLN A 149 -24.16 14.33 0.09
CA GLN A 149 -25.61 14.48 -0.01
C GLN A 149 -26.22 13.32 -0.81
N LYS A 150 -25.65 12.99 -1.98
CA LYS A 150 -26.10 11.87 -2.83
C LYS A 150 -26.13 10.54 -2.10
N PHE A 151 -25.16 10.26 -1.24
CA PHE A 151 -25.05 9.00 -0.51
C PHE A 151 -25.56 9.04 0.93
N GLY A 152 -26.16 10.16 1.38
CA GLY A 152 -26.67 10.30 2.75
C GLY A 152 -25.57 10.25 3.81
N ILE A 153 -24.35 10.72 3.49
CA ILE A 153 -23.20 10.68 4.38
C ILE A 153 -23.04 12.03 5.08
N LYS A 154 -22.91 12.01 6.40
CA LYS A 154 -22.58 13.22 7.15
C LYS A 154 -21.06 13.45 7.09
N ILE A 155 -20.64 14.55 6.46
CA ILE A 155 -19.24 15.00 6.49
C ILE A 155 -19.00 15.71 7.81
N LEU A 156 -17.96 15.25 8.55
CA LEU A 156 -17.52 15.95 9.74
C LEU A 156 -16.63 17.14 9.34
N PRO A 157 -16.79 18.32 9.96
CA PRO A 157 -15.90 19.45 9.71
C PRO A 157 -14.48 19.10 10.18
N LYS A 158 -13.49 19.42 9.39
CA LYS A 158 -12.04 19.19 9.58
C LYS A 158 -11.53 17.78 9.24
N ASN A 159 -10.82 17.72 8.12
CA ASN A 159 -9.85 16.65 7.71
C ASN A 159 -10.34 15.21 7.81
N ASP A 160 -11.55 14.98 7.40
CA ASP A 160 -12.17 13.69 7.52
C ASP A 160 -11.72 12.74 6.40
N LYS A 161 -10.56 12.10 6.63
CA LYS A 161 -10.08 11.00 5.78
C LYS A 161 -11.07 9.83 5.73
N ALA A 162 -11.79 9.60 6.82
CA ALA A 162 -12.77 8.53 6.92
C ALA A 162 -13.95 8.80 5.99
N SER A 163 -14.49 10.02 5.93
CA SER A 163 -15.55 10.36 4.96
C SER A 163 -15.10 10.21 3.52
N THR A 164 -13.85 10.58 3.18
CA THR A 164 -13.35 10.46 1.81
C THR A 164 -13.24 8.99 1.38
N ARG A 165 -12.77 8.12 2.29
CA ARG A 165 -12.74 6.67 2.06
C ARG A 165 -14.15 6.09 1.95
N LEU A 166 -15.06 6.52 2.83
CA LEU A 166 -16.46 6.11 2.80
C LEU A 166 -17.15 6.50 1.48
N LEU A 167 -16.88 7.71 0.95
CA LEU A 167 -17.38 8.14 -0.35
C LEU A 167 -16.88 7.24 -1.48
N ALA A 168 -15.57 6.95 -1.53
CA ALA A 168 -15.01 6.06 -2.54
C ALA A 168 -15.67 4.67 -2.51
N LYS A 169 -15.93 4.14 -1.32
CA LYS A 169 -16.67 2.91 -1.10
C LYS A 169 -18.10 2.98 -1.64
N LYS A 170 -18.83 4.05 -1.34
CA LYS A 170 -20.21 4.25 -1.82
C LYS A 170 -20.27 4.45 -3.32
N MET A 171 -19.28 5.08 -3.94
CA MET A 171 -19.17 5.17 -5.40
C MET A 171 -19.03 3.81 -6.08
N LEU A 172 -18.42 2.82 -5.41
CA LEU A 172 -18.42 1.42 -5.86
C LEU A 172 -19.74 0.66 -5.60
N GLY A 173 -20.69 1.27 -4.88
CA GLY A 173 -21.95 0.66 -4.51
C GLY A 173 -21.84 -0.35 -3.38
N LEU A 174 -20.84 -0.20 -2.50
CA LEU A 174 -20.52 -1.13 -1.42
C LEU A 174 -21.08 -0.66 -0.08
N SER A 175 -21.43 -1.62 0.78
CA SER A 175 -21.78 -1.43 2.20
C SER A 175 -20.67 -1.84 3.14
N GLY A 176 -19.93 -2.91 2.83
CA GLY A 176 -18.75 -3.39 3.56
C GLY A 176 -17.46 -2.61 3.28
N GLU A 177 -16.31 -2.99 3.82
CA GLU A 177 -15.01 -2.40 3.46
C GLU A 177 -14.59 -2.84 2.05
N VAL A 178 -13.91 -1.95 1.30
CA VAL A 178 -13.54 -2.20 -0.09
C VAL A 178 -12.57 -3.38 -0.20
N GLU A 179 -11.61 -3.43 0.70
CA GLU A 179 -10.61 -4.49 0.76
C GLU A 179 -11.19 -5.86 1.14
N ASP A 180 -12.38 -5.88 1.74
CA ASP A 180 -13.10 -7.11 2.09
C ASP A 180 -14.01 -7.61 0.96
N THR A 181 -14.11 -6.89 -0.15
CA THR A 181 -14.81 -7.42 -1.34
C THR A 181 -14.03 -8.58 -1.93
N GLU A 182 -14.75 -9.49 -2.60
CA GLU A 182 -14.14 -10.72 -3.12
C GLU A 182 -12.97 -10.40 -4.05
N GLU A 183 -13.20 -9.52 -4.99
CA GLU A 183 -12.24 -9.20 -6.03
C GLU A 183 -11.01 -8.47 -5.47
N PHE A 184 -11.21 -7.49 -4.57
CA PHE A 184 -10.08 -6.73 -4.01
C PHE A 184 -9.28 -7.57 -3.02
N ALA A 185 -9.96 -8.37 -2.20
CA ALA A 185 -9.29 -9.29 -1.28
C ALA A 185 -8.42 -10.31 -2.04
N LYS A 186 -8.96 -10.93 -3.11
CA LYS A 186 -8.23 -11.87 -3.97
C LYS A 186 -7.07 -11.21 -4.72
N ALA A 187 -7.28 -9.99 -5.22
CA ALA A 187 -6.28 -9.26 -5.99
C ALA A 187 -5.19 -8.59 -5.13
N GLY A 188 -5.39 -8.47 -3.82
CA GLY A 188 -4.51 -7.69 -2.95
C GLY A 188 -4.55 -6.18 -3.30
N ILE A 189 -5.75 -5.65 -3.62
CA ILE A 189 -5.93 -4.23 -3.95
C ILE A 189 -6.25 -3.45 -2.68
N ALA A 190 -5.49 -2.38 -2.45
CA ALA A 190 -5.71 -1.44 -1.35
C ALA A 190 -6.24 -0.09 -1.86
N LEU A 191 -7.39 0.35 -1.32
CA LEU A 191 -7.92 1.68 -1.61
C LEU A 191 -7.18 2.74 -0.78
N LYS A 192 -6.65 3.75 -1.47
CA LYS A 192 -6.02 4.91 -0.84
C LYS A 192 -6.59 6.21 -1.38
N THR A 193 -6.77 7.19 -0.51
CA THR A 193 -7.23 8.53 -0.90
C THR A 193 -6.05 9.49 -1.00
N ILE A 194 -5.98 10.20 -2.11
CA ILE A 194 -4.96 11.22 -2.40
C ILE A 194 -5.66 12.58 -2.47
N VAL A 195 -5.12 13.55 -1.77
CA VAL A 195 -5.62 14.93 -1.79
C VAL A 195 -4.53 15.86 -2.30
N VAL A 196 -4.86 16.68 -3.29
CA VAL A 196 -4.00 17.74 -3.83
C VAL A 196 -4.67 19.08 -3.56
N LYS A 197 -3.95 20.06 -3.04
CA LYS A 197 -4.49 21.42 -2.87
C LYS A 197 -4.52 22.13 -4.21
N SER A 198 -5.58 22.86 -4.55
CA SER A 198 -5.67 23.66 -5.77
C SER A 198 -4.49 24.63 -5.92
N SER A 199 -3.96 25.16 -4.81
CA SER A 199 -2.76 26.02 -4.83
C SER A 199 -1.48 25.32 -5.30
N GLU A 200 -1.43 23.97 -5.28
CA GLU A 200 -0.29 23.24 -5.85
C GLU A 200 -0.34 23.27 -7.38
N LEU A 201 -1.52 23.34 -7.99
CA LEU A 201 -1.71 23.27 -9.45
C LEU A 201 -1.16 24.54 -10.15
N SER A 202 -1.05 25.65 -9.46
CA SER A 202 -0.42 26.88 -9.99
C SER A 202 1.11 26.82 -10.04
N LYS A 203 1.71 25.81 -9.40
CA LYS A 203 3.18 25.60 -9.45
C LYS A 203 3.58 24.87 -10.72
N SER A 204 4.88 24.96 -11.06
CA SER A 204 5.44 24.12 -12.13
C SER A 204 5.26 22.63 -11.79
N PRO A 205 4.98 21.73 -12.75
CA PRO A 205 4.64 20.33 -12.50
C PRO A 205 5.62 19.61 -11.58
N LYS A 206 6.92 19.82 -11.75
CA LYS A 206 7.97 19.20 -10.92
C LYS A 206 7.98 19.63 -9.45
N ASN A 207 7.28 20.71 -9.09
CA ASN A 207 7.22 21.25 -7.73
C ASN A 207 5.86 21.02 -7.06
N ARG A 208 4.94 20.34 -7.75
CA ARG A 208 3.62 20.00 -7.21
C ARG A 208 3.72 18.83 -6.27
N LYS A 209 2.85 18.80 -5.26
CA LYS A 209 2.82 17.74 -4.27
C LYS A 209 1.42 17.45 -3.75
N THR A 210 1.23 16.25 -3.27
CA THR A 210 0.02 15.91 -2.52
C THR A 210 -0.01 16.64 -1.17
N LYS A 211 -1.19 16.75 -0.57
CA LYS A 211 -1.36 17.42 0.74
C LYS A 211 -0.56 16.72 1.83
N GLU A 212 -0.46 15.41 1.77
CA GLU A 212 0.28 14.57 2.73
C GLU A 212 1.08 13.51 1.99
N GLY A 213 2.15 13.01 2.61
CA GLY A 213 2.85 11.83 2.14
C GLY A 213 1.96 10.58 2.23
N PHE A 214 2.32 9.56 1.48
CA PHE A 214 1.64 8.29 1.48
C PHE A 214 2.31 7.37 2.53
N LYS A 215 1.65 7.20 3.67
CA LYS A 215 2.13 6.31 4.73
C LYS A 215 2.01 4.86 4.27
N LEU A 216 3.12 4.12 4.33
CA LEU A 216 3.09 2.67 4.24
C LEU A 216 2.49 2.10 5.54
N GLN A 217 2.22 0.81 5.59
CA GLN A 217 1.73 0.18 6.82
C GLN A 217 2.78 0.22 7.94
N ASN A 218 2.46 -0.29 9.12
CA ASN A 218 3.34 -0.28 10.28
C ASN A 218 4.42 -1.37 10.17
N PHE A 219 5.35 -1.20 9.25
CA PHE A 219 6.45 -2.13 8.97
C PHE A 219 7.79 -1.67 9.54
N PHE A 220 7.79 -0.71 10.43
CA PHE A 220 9.04 -0.20 10.97
C PHE A 220 9.35 -0.87 12.31
N ASP A 221 10.14 -1.91 12.26
CA ASP A 221 10.75 -2.55 13.42
C ASP A 221 12.27 -2.45 13.31
N TYR A 222 12.91 -1.85 14.31
CA TYR A 222 14.35 -1.58 14.29
C TYR A 222 15.20 -2.86 14.28
N GLU A 223 14.75 -3.89 14.99
CA GLU A 223 15.44 -5.16 15.09
C GLU A 223 15.30 -5.98 13.80
N GLU A 224 14.09 -6.01 13.24
CA GLU A 224 13.80 -6.68 11.97
C GLU A 224 14.63 -6.06 10.83
N ILE A 225 14.60 -4.73 10.67
CA ILE A 225 15.30 -4.02 9.58
C ILE A 225 16.79 -4.37 9.55
N VAL A 226 17.45 -4.53 10.71
CA VAL A 226 18.87 -4.88 10.78
C VAL A 226 19.14 -6.33 10.37
N LYS A 227 18.22 -7.25 10.65
CA LYS A 227 18.43 -8.70 10.48
C LYS A 227 18.13 -9.22 9.08
N ILE A 228 17.19 -8.59 8.36
CA ILE A 228 16.70 -9.10 7.07
C ILE A 228 17.38 -8.38 5.89
N ASP A 229 17.33 -9.00 4.73
CA ASP A 229 17.75 -8.39 3.46
C ASP A 229 16.57 -7.67 2.80
N TRP A 230 16.88 -6.77 1.84
CA TRP A 230 15.88 -5.95 1.16
C TRP A 230 14.73 -6.78 0.59
N GLU A 231 15.05 -7.84 -0.15
CA GLU A 231 14.10 -8.70 -0.84
C GLU A 231 13.18 -9.51 0.11
N GLU A 232 13.58 -9.62 1.39
CA GLU A 232 12.82 -10.29 2.45
C GLU A 232 12.07 -9.29 3.33
N SER A 233 12.29 -7.98 3.11
CA SER A 233 11.70 -6.94 3.93
C SER A 233 10.19 -6.82 3.71
N THR A 234 9.47 -6.54 4.80
CA THR A 234 8.03 -6.27 4.75
C THR A 234 7.67 -5.07 3.87
N VAL A 235 8.58 -4.10 3.71
CA VAL A 235 8.44 -2.96 2.80
C VAL A 235 8.49 -3.42 1.34
N TYR A 236 9.46 -4.27 1.01
CA TYR A 236 9.59 -4.84 -0.33
C TYR A 236 8.35 -5.66 -0.69
N GLU A 237 7.98 -6.61 0.16
CA GLU A 237 6.80 -7.46 -0.04
C GLU A 237 5.56 -6.60 -0.28
N TYR A 238 5.31 -5.62 0.60
CA TYR A 238 4.14 -4.76 0.47
C TYR A 238 4.10 -3.96 -0.83
N LEU A 239 5.21 -3.34 -1.24
CA LEU A 239 5.25 -2.52 -2.44
C LEU A 239 5.30 -3.34 -3.74
N SER A 240 5.88 -4.54 -3.71
CA SER A 240 5.95 -5.44 -4.88
C SER A 240 4.66 -6.22 -5.11
N GLU A 241 3.86 -6.47 -4.07
CA GLU A 241 2.65 -7.31 -4.16
C GLU A 241 1.35 -6.51 -4.16
N THR A 242 1.34 -5.32 -3.53
CA THR A 242 0.11 -4.53 -3.42
C THR A 242 -0.14 -3.68 -4.66
N LYS A 243 -1.32 -3.83 -5.23
CA LYS A 243 -1.88 -2.88 -6.19
C LYS A 243 -2.73 -1.85 -5.44
N PHE A 244 -2.57 -0.59 -5.75
CA PHE A 244 -3.34 0.47 -5.13
C PHE A 244 -4.40 1.01 -6.07
N LEU A 245 -5.61 1.25 -5.55
CA LEU A 245 -6.61 2.09 -6.19
C LEU A 245 -6.56 3.47 -5.53
N LEU A 246 -6.01 4.45 -6.24
CA LEU A 246 -5.86 5.81 -5.75
C LEU A 246 -7.12 6.61 -6.09
N ALA A 247 -7.91 7.00 -5.08
CA ALA A 247 -9.04 7.92 -5.24
C ALA A 247 -8.57 9.35 -4.99
N VAL A 248 -8.63 10.21 -6.01
CA VAL A 248 -7.97 11.51 -6.04
C VAL A 248 -8.98 12.64 -5.91
N PHE A 249 -8.67 13.55 -4.99
CA PHE A 249 -9.47 14.74 -4.71
C PHE A 249 -8.62 16.00 -4.78
N GLU A 250 -9.18 17.05 -5.38
CA GLU A 250 -8.62 18.40 -5.37
C GLU A 250 -9.26 19.21 -4.25
N LEU A 251 -8.48 19.69 -3.30
CA LEU A 251 -8.94 20.52 -2.20
C LEU A 251 -9.02 21.99 -2.64
N LEU A 252 -10.23 22.53 -2.69
CA LEU A 252 -10.54 23.91 -3.04
C LEU A 252 -11.27 24.57 -1.88
N GLY A 253 -10.57 25.46 -1.13
CA GLY A 253 -11.12 26.03 0.11
C GLY A 253 -11.43 24.96 1.15
N ASP A 254 -12.67 24.92 1.62
CA ASP A 254 -13.15 23.96 2.62
C ASP A 254 -13.77 22.70 2.02
N ASP A 255 -13.88 22.60 0.69
CA ASP A 255 -14.45 21.44 0.00
C ASP A 255 -13.41 20.79 -0.93
N SER A 256 -13.73 19.61 -1.44
CA SER A 256 -12.86 18.88 -2.37
C SER A 256 -13.66 18.41 -3.58
N ILE A 257 -13.03 18.46 -4.74
CA ILE A 257 -13.60 17.98 -6.01
C ILE A 257 -13.01 16.61 -6.30
N PHE A 258 -13.84 15.62 -6.59
CA PHE A 258 -13.38 14.29 -7.02
C PHE A 258 -12.82 14.36 -8.44
N LYS A 259 -11.55 13.98 -8.60
CA LYS A 259 -10.83 14.03 -9.89
C LYS A 259 -10.83 12.69 -10.62
N GLY A 260 -11.23 11.62 -9.95
CA GLY A 260 -11.24 10.26 -10.49
C GLY A 260 -10.42 9.29 -9.67
N VAL A 261 -10.22 8.12 -10.24
CA VAL A 261 -9.38 7.06 -9.64
C VAL A 261 -8.33 6.59 -10.62
N LYS A 262 -7.24 6.02 -10.07
CA LYS A 262 -6.16 5.43 -10.85
C LYS A 262 -5.65 4.17 -10.15
N PHE A 263 -5.50 3.08 -10.88
CA PHE A 263 -4.70 1.96 -10.42
C PHE A 263 -3.21 2.32 -10.48
N TRP A 264 -2.50 1.99 -9.42
CA TRP A 264 -1.07 2.24 -9.31
C TRP A 264 -0.38 1.08 -8.61
N SER A 265 0.77 0.72 -9.12
CA SER A 265 1.71 -0.21 -8.49
C SER A 265 3.07 0.46 -8.46
N MET A 266 3.90 0.14 -7.47
CA MET A 266 5.26 0.68 -7.40
C MET A 266 6.03 0.24 -8.65
N PRO A 267 6.57 1.16 -9.46
CA PRO A 267 7.41 0.80 -10.61
C PRO A 267 8.65 0.01 -10.16
N TYR A 268 9.01 -1.00 -10.92
CA TYR A 268 10.17 -1.84 -10.61
C TYR A 268 11.47 -1.04 -10.48
N SER A 269 11.71 -0.08 -11.38
CA SER A 269 12.87 0.80 -11.35
C SER A 269 12.95 1.64 -10.08
N ASP A 270 11.80 2.09 -9.57
CA ASP A 270 11.74 2.89 -8.35
C ASP A 270 11.93 2.01 -7.11
N LEU A 271 11.37 0.80 -7.14
CA LEU A 271 11.46 -0.19 -6.06
C LEU A 271 12.90 -0.66 -5.86
N GLU A 272 13.58 -1.10 -6.94
CA GLU A 272 14.95 -1.63 -6.90
C GLU A 272 16.03 -0.54 -6.96
N GLY A 273 15.66 0.69 -7.19
CA GLY A 273 16.52 1.86 -7.16
C GLY A 273 16.34 2.69 -5.88
N PRO A 274 15.74 3.89 -5.99
CA PRO A 274 15.73 4.86 -4.89
C PRO A 274 14.96 4.41 -3.63
N VAL A 275 13.99 3.48 -3.74
CA VAL A 275 13.28 2.94 -2.57
C VAL A 275 14.21 2.00 -1.80
N LYS A 276 14.87 1.06 -2.50
CA LYS A 276 15.87 0.16 -1.93
C LYS A 276 17.01 0.94 -1.30
N GLU A 277 17.57 1.92 -2.01
CA GLU A 277 18.65 2.77 -1.50
C GLU A 277 18.29 3.45 -0.17
N THR A 278 17.06 3.97 -0.05
CA THR A 278 16.60 4.60 1.19
C THR A 278 16.44 3.57 2.31
N TRP A 279 15.95 2.38 2.01
CA TRP A 279 15.80 1.31 3.00
C TRP A 279 17.16 0.81 3.49
N GLU A 280 18.13 0.56 2.59
CA GLU A 280 19.49 0.15 2.93
C GLU A 280 20.21 1.23 3.76
N ARG A 281 20.06 2.50 3.41
CA ARG A 281 20.57 3.61 4.21
C ARG A 281 19.95 3.62 5.63
N THR A 282 18.65 3.34 5.72
CA THR A 282 17.98 3.24 7.03
C THR A 282 18.54 2.08 7.85
N LYS A 283 18.73 0.90 7.24
CA LYS A 283 19.36 -0.28 7.86
C LYS A 283 20.77 0.04 8.35
N GLN A 284 21.57 0.69 7.52
CA GLN A 284 22.93 1.09 7.90
C GLN A 284 22.94 2.02 9.12
N ILE A 285 22.12 3.08 9.12
CA ILE A 285 22.06 4.03 10.24
C ILE A 285 21.66 3.33 11.55
N ILE A 286 20.67 2.44 11.49
CA ILE A 286 20.23 1.67 12.67
C ILE A 286 21.35 0.74 13.16
N SER A 287 22.05 0.06 12.23
CA SER A 287 23.16 -0.85 12.53
C SER A 287 24.39 -0.15 13.13
N GLU A 288 24.58 1.13 12.83
CA GLU A 288 25.66 1.95 13.37
C GLU A 288 25.27 2.69 14.67
N GLY A 289 23.98 2.69 15.03
CA GLY A 289 23.39 3.47 16.12
C GLY A 289 22.93 4.84 15.66
N ILE A 290 21.62 5.12 15.84
CA ILE A 290 20.95 6.34 15.38
C ILE A 290 21.53 7.56 16.11
N GLU A 291 21.95 8.58 15.37
CA GLU A 291 22.39 9.84 15.96
C GLU A 291 21.19 10.70 16.35
N LEU A 292 21.16 11.12 17.60
CA LEU A 292 20.10 11.94 18.18
C LEU A 292 20.64 13.28 18.67
N THR A 293 19.95 14.35 18.26
CA THR A 293 20.30 15.71 18.67
C THR A 293 19.15 16.35 19.43
N TYR A 294 19.38 16.74 20.68
CA TYR A 294 18.42 17.50 21.46
C TYR A 294 18.42 18.98 21.02
N LYS A 295 17.24 19.56 20.83
CA LYS A 295 17.07 20.97 20.53
C LYS A 295 16.00 21.58 21.43
N LEU A 296 16.37 22.57 22.20
CA LEU A 296 15.44 23.36 23.00
C LEU A 296 14.53 24.17 22.06
N GLY A 297 13.22 24.05 22.23
CA GLY A 297 12.24 24.79 21.44
C GLY A 297 11.98 26.18 22.04
N LYS A 298 11.71 27.16 21.16
CA LYS A 298 11.32 28.54 21.61
C LYS A 298 9.92 28.59 22.22
N LYS A 299 9.07 27.61 21.92
CA LYS A 299 7.69 27.45 22.41
C LYS A 299 7.42 25.98 22.69
N ALA A 300 6.52 25.73 23.63
CA ALA A 300 6.04 24.36 23.85
C ALA A 300 5.43 23.79 22.57
N THR A 301 5.75 22.52 22.26
CA THR A 301 5.13 21.77 21.18
C THR A 301 3.66 21.52 21.49
N ARG A 302 2.88 21.04 20.50
CA ARG A 302 1.49 20.62 20.70
C ARG A 302 1.31 19.59 21.83
N THR A 303 2.38 18.92 22.22
CA THR A 303 2.41 17.92 23.30
C THR A 303 2.86 18.48 24.66
N GLY A 304 3.02 19.81 24.78
CA GLY A 304 3.48 20.48 26.01
C GLY A 304 5.00 20.45 26.25
N ARG A 305 5.77 19.77 25.38
CA ARG A 305 7.24 19.73 25.49
C ARG A 305 7.85 21.01 24.92
N ASN A 306 8.87 21.53 25.57
CA ASN A 306 9.66 22.66 25.11
C ASN A 306 10.95 22.27 24.38
N TYR A 307 11.05 21.02 23.91
CA TYR A 307 12.19 20.51 23.17
C TYR A 307 11.77 19.60 22.02
N GLN A 308 12.67 19.40 21.07
CA GLN A 308 12.57 18.45 19.97
C GLN A 308 13.83 17.58 19.94
N VAL A 309 13.69 16.36 19.48
CA VAL A 309 14.82 15.47 19.19
C VAL A 309 14.85 15.25 17.69
N MET A 310 15.97 15.59 17.07
CA MET A 310 16.27 15.32 15.66
C MET A 310 17.04 14.01 15.56
N ASN A 311 16.92 13.34 14.43
CA ASN A 311 17.67 12.12 14.13
C ASN A 311 18.23 12.19 12.71
N ASN A 312 19.14 11.27 12.36
CA ASN A 312 19.80 11.18 11.07
C ASN A 312 19.15 10.18 10.11
N LEU A 313 17.97 9.62 10.44
CA LEU A 313 17.21 8.77 9.51
C LEU A 313 16.78 9.55 8.25
N PRO A 314 16.67 8.89 7.09
CA PRO A 314 16.22 9.53 5.84
C PRO A 314 14.91 10.30 6.06
N ASN A 315 14.89 11.57 5.76
CA ASN A 315 13.77 12.47 6.06
C ASN A 315 13.19 13.10 4.77
N PRO A 316 12.01 13.74 4.79
CA PRO A 316 11.38 14.29 3.58
C PRO A 316 12.24 15.32 2.81
N SER A 317 13.15 16.03 3.48
CA SER A 317 14.02 17.03 2.84
C SER A 317 15.13 16.41 1.99
N ASP A 318 15.44 15.14 2.16
CA ASP A 318 16.41 14.39 1.34
C ASP A 318 15.89 14.18 -0.09
N ARG A 319 14.60 14.44 -0.33
CA ARG A 319 13.91 14.33 -1.63
C ARG A 319 13.98 12.94 -2.27
N MET A 320 14.17 11.90 -1.45
CA MET A 320 14.08 10.52 -1.88
C MET A 320 12.61 10.12 -2.03
N ILE A 321 12.31 9.08 -2.83
CA ILE A 321 10.95 8.55 -2.99
C ILE A 321 10.40 8.07 -1.65
N LEU A 322 11.20 7.34 -0.89
CA LEU A 322 10.89 6.83 0.44
C LEU A 322 11.59 7.69 1.51
N HIS A 323 10.96 7.86 2.65
CA HIS A 323 11.55 8.51 3.83
C HIS A 323 10.95 7.98 5.12
N VAL A 324 11.56 8.29 6.24
CA VAL A 324 11.13 7.88 7.58
C VAL A 324 10.52 9.06 8.33
N ARG A 325 9.42 8.82 9.04
CA ARG A 325 8.77 9.84 9.89
C ARG A 325 8.25 9.21 11.17
N PRO A 326 8.20 10.01 12.27
CA PRO A 326 7.57 9.57 13.52
C PRO A 326 6.12 9.11 13.30
N ASP A 327 5.78 7.95 13.86
CA ASP A 327 4.44 7.34 13.80
C ASP A 327 3.72 7.32 15.15
N ALA A 328 4.22 8.03 16.13
CA ALA A 328 3.58 8.22 17.41
C ALA A 328 3.07 9.65 17.56
N LYS A 329 1.96 9.84 18.28
CA LYS A 329 1.44 11.17 18.61
C LYS A 329 2.47 12.00 19.40
N VAL A 330 3.24 11.32 20.25
CA VAL A 330 4.34 11.87 21.03
C VAL A 330 5.52 10.90 20.89
N ALA A 331 6.63 11.34 20.31
CA ALA A 331 7.85 10.54 20.27
C ALA A 331 8.35 10.28 21.69
N SER A 332 8.78 9.05 21.97
CA SER A 332 9.38 8.65 23.23
C SER A 332 10.73 8.00 23.00
N TYR A 333 11.61 8.06 24.02
CA TYR A 333 12.95 7.50 23.97
C TYR A 333 13.22 6.62 25.21
N LYS A 334 12.15 6.14 25.84
CA LYS A 334 12.19 5.21 26.97
C LYS A 334 11.19 4.08 26.76
N ASN A 335 11.24 3.06 27.58
CA ASN A 335 10.33 1.92 27.49
C ASN A 335 8.87 2.34 27.76
N ASP A 336 8.14 2.65 26.71
CA ASP A 336 6.69 2.92 26.73
C ASP A 336 6.04 2.57 25.38
N HIS A 337 4.72 2.72 25.31
CA HIS A 337 3.93 2.36 24.13
C HIS A 337 4.21 3.19 22.86
N ASN A 338 4.95 4.32 22.97
CA ASN A 338 5.29 5.21 21.84
C ASN A 338 6.72 4.97 21.30
N ALA A 339 7.48 4.08 21.93
CA ALA A 339 8.85 3.75 21.53
C ALA A 339 9.01 2.25 21.28
N LEU A 340 10.06 1.89 20.58
CA LEU A 340 10.52 0.52 20.37
C LEU A 340 11.98 0.41 20.81
N PRO A 341 12.44 -0.77 21.27
CA PRO A 341 13.83 -1.00 21.53
C PRO A 341 14.65 -0.87 20.23
N VAL A 342 15.88 -0.43 20.35
CA VAL A 342 16.84 -0.39 19.25
C VAL A 342 17.91 -1.47 19.43
N PRO A 343 18.35 -2.17 18.34
CA PRO A 343 19.34 -3.24 18.46
C PRO A 343 20.74 -2.72 18.79
N ILE A 344 21.04 -1.50 18.42
CA ILE A 344 22.27 -0.78 18.72
C ILE A 344 21.91 0.52 19.43
N ALA A 345 22.61 0.81 20.52
CA ALA A 345 22.38 2.01 21.33
C ALA A 345 22.45 3.30 20.50
N ASN A 346 21.49 4.19 20.71
CA ASN A 346 21.46 5.50 20.09
C ASN A 346 22.66 6.35 20.50
N LYS A 347 23.14 7.17 19.59
CA LYS A 347 24.26 8.10 19.80
C LYS A 347 23.74 9.51 20.06
N TRP A 348 23.73 9.93 21.31
CA TRP A 348 23.32 11.29 21.66
C TRP A 348 24.46 12.30 21.48
N ILE A 349 24.23 13.32 20.67
CA ILE A 349 25.22 14.40 20.41
C ILE A 349 25.27 15.37 21.59
N ASN A 350 24.12 15.75 22.15
CA ASN A 350 24.00 16.81 23.16
C ASN A 350 22.85 16.57 24.13
N ARG A 351 22.67 15.33 24.61
CA ARG A 351 21.63 15.02 25.61
C ARG A 351 21.88 15.76 26.92
N PRO A 352 20.87 16.46 27.48
CA PRO A 352 20.99 17.07 28.82
C PRO A 352 21.17 16.00 29.91
N LEU A 353 22.10 16.20 30.84
CA LEU A 353 22.39 15.24 31.91
C LEU A 353 21.21 14.93 32.82
N ASN A 354 20.32 15.92 33.03
CA ASN A 354 19.12 15.75 33.83
C ASN A 354 17.96 15.07 33.09
N MET A 355 18.16 14.60 31.87
CA MET A 355 17.13 13.94 31.05
C MET A 355 17.51 12.54 30.61
N VAL A 356 18.54 11.93 31.19
CA VAL A 356 19.02 10.60 30.78
C VAL A 356 17.98 9.50 30.97
N ASP A 357 17.11 9.63 31.97
CA ASP A 357 16.04 8.66 32.24
C ASP A 357 14.85 8.79 31.27
N GLU A 358 14.66 9.97 30.66
CA GLU A 358 13.62 10.23 29.67
C GLU A 358 14.12 10.02 28.22
N LEU A 359 15.37 10.29 27.98
CA LEU A 359 16.05 10.22 26.69
C LEU A 359 17.13 9.13 26.75
N THR A 360 16.71 7.88 26.80
CA THR A 360 17.62 6.73 26.95
C THR A 360 18.31 6.37 25.64
N ASP A 361 19.34 5.56 25.72
CA ASP A 361 20.09 5.07 24.54
C ASP A 361 19.41 3.86 23.89
N GLY A 362 18.63 3.08 24.65
CA GLY A 362 18.08 1.79 24.22
C GLY A 362 16.71 1.85 23.52
N TYR A 363 16.11 3.03 23.40
CA TYR A 363 14.76 3.18 22.84
C TYR A 363 14.68 4.34 21.86
N MET A 364 13.89 4.15 20.80
CA MET A 364 13.61 5.17 19.80
C MET A 364 12.11 5.24 19.54
N GLY A 365 11.57 6.44 19.36
CA GLY A 365 10.16 6.66 19.04
C GLY A 365 9.73 5.86 17.80
N LYS A 366 8.51 5.32 17.84
CA LYS A 366 7.94 4.60 16.69
C LYS A 366 8.04 5.42 15.42
N GLN A 367 8.47 4.79 14.35
CA GLN A 367 8.62 5.38 13.03
C GLN A 367 7.72 4.66 12.01
N ALA A 368 7.57 5.23 10.83
CA ALA A 368 6.99 4.58 9.68
C ALA A 368 7.69 5.05 8.40
N PHE A 369 7.68 4.20 7.40
CA PHE A 369 8.06 4.57 6.03
C PHE A 369 6.91 5.29 5.33
N TRP A 370 7.26 6.31 4.54
CA TRP A 370 6.33 7.14 3.78
C TRP A 370 6.88 7.39 2.38
N LEU A 371 6.02 7.37 1.37
CA LEU A 371 6.38 7.90 0.06
C LEU A 371 6.20 9.43 0.05
N ASN A 372 7.11 10.11 -0.62
CA ASN A 372 7.13 11.57 -0.66
C ASN A 372 5.91 12.16 -1.38
N PRO A 373 5.39 13.31 -0.90
CA PRO A 373 4.23 13.96 -1.51
C PRO A 373 4.41 14.38 -2.97
N ASP A 374 5.60 14.80 -3.37
CA ASP A 374 5.95 15.16 -4.75
C ASP A 374 5.96 13.94 -5.66
N TYR A 375 6.57 12.83 -5.22
CA TYR A 375 6.52 11.56 -5.92
C TYR A 375 5.08 11.08 -6.13
N MET A 376 4.26 11.11 -5.08
CA MET A 376 2.86 10.68 -5.16
C MET A 376 2.02 11.59 -6.07
N TYR A 377 2.33 12.89 -6.15
CA TYR A 377 1.67 13.77 -7.11
C TYR A 377 1.95 13.35 -8.55
N GLN A 378 3.19 13.02 -8.89
CA GLN A 378 3.56 12.56 -10.23
C GLN A 378 2.78 11.31 -10.65
N GLN A 379 2.45 10.43 -9.69
CA GLN A 379 1.67 9.22 -9.98
C GLN A 379 0.22 9.54 -10.40
N VAL A 380 -0.34 10.67 -9.97
CA VAL A 380 -1.73 11.07 -10.21
C VAL A 380 -1.89 12.31 -11.10
N ASP A 381 -0.80 12.90 -11.59
CA ASP A 381 -0.77 14.13 -12.39
C ASP A 381 -1.73 14.07 -13.59
N SER A 382 -1.83 12.92 -14.25
CA SER A 382 -2.72 12.71 -15.40
C SER A 382 -4.20 12.98 -15.12
N LEU A 383 -4.64 12.95 -13.86
CA LEU A 383 -6.02 13.25 -13.47
C LEU A 383 -6.31 14.75 -13.33
N PHE A 384 -5.28 15.59 -13.41
CA PHE A 384 -5.38 17.06 -13.32
C PHE A 384 -5.18 17.75 -14.68
N ASN A 385 -4.70 17.03 -15.69
CA ASN A 385 -4.40 17.53 -17.01
C ASN A 385 -5.48 17.19 -18.07
N GLN A 386 -6.67 16.81 -17.61
CA GLN A 386 -7.83 16.47 -18.46
C GLN A 386 -8.80 17.62 -18.56
#